data_fb2deaf244a5f55e028999a41d1ce52e
#
_entry.id   fb2deaf244a5f55e028999a41d1ce52e
#
_cell.length_a   1.000
_cell.length_b   1.000
_cell.length_c   1.000
_cell.angle_alpha   90.00
_cell.angle_beta   90.00
_cell.angle_gamma   90.00
#
_symmetry.space_group_name_H-M   'P 1'
#
loop_
_entity.id
_entity.type
_entity.pdbx_description
1 polymer ?
#
loop_
_entity_poly.entity_id
_entity_poly.type
_entity_poly.pdbx_seq_one_letter_code
_entity_poly.pdbx_strand_id
1 'polypeptide(L)'
;NLTAQHLYFYKNGNLVVDSDFVSGNISKGNGTPVGAYPVTYTERNATLKGENYSSDVSFWMPYCGNVGMHDASWRSTFGGNIYKRNGSHGCVNLPYAAAKTIFENIAAGYPVLVYELPGTESPKAIAMDQGASVVDAINGIGEVSLGSEGAITNARNAYNGLSEEAKSYVSNYSTLEAAEAAYAGLVSQEAENQANNEAQGQANGVIDLIGQIGKVTTGSGDAIKRARDAYNALSDRAKAMVSNYDTL
;
A
#
# COMPACT_ATOMS: atom_id res chain seq x y z
N ASN A 1 -23.01 -0.55 15.87
CA ASN A 1 -22.34 0.55 15.19
C ASN A 1 -21.52 0.01 14.01
N LEU A 2 -22.00 0.25 12.76
CA LEU A 2 -21.31 -0.25 11.55
C LEU A 2 -20.00 0.50 11.26
N THR A 3 -19.92 1.78 11.63
CA THR A 3 -18.70 2.58 11.45
C THR A 3 -17.57 2.05 12.32
N ALA A 4 -17.85 1.77 13.59
CA ALA A 4 -16.87 1.22 14.52
C ALA A 4 -16.61 -0.28 14.29
N GLN A 5 -17.52 -1.00 13.61
CA GLN A 5 -17.56 -2.47 13.57
C GLN A 5 -17.55 -3.08 14.96
N HIS A 6 -18.32 -2.45 15.87
CA HIS A 6 -18.38 -2.81 17.28
C HIS A 6 -19.82 -2.85 17.76
N LEU A 7 -20.18 -3.89 18.54
CA LEU A 7 -21.50 -4.16 19.08
C LEU A 7 -21.47 -4.00 20.60
N TYR A 8 -22.51 -3.41 21.15
CA TYR A 8 -22.77 -3.34 22.58
C TYR A 8 -24.12 -4.02 22.87
N PHE A 9 -24.13 -5.00 23.76
CA PHE A 9 -25.34 -5.65 24.21
C PHE A 9 -25.64 -5.28 25.66
N TYR A 10 -26.79 -4.63 25.86
CA TYR A 10 -27.29 -4.22 27.16
C TYR A 10 -28.49 -5.05 27.58
N LYS A 11 -28.59 -5.37 28.86
CA LYS A 11 -29.78 -6.00 29.49
C LYS A 11 -30.07 -5.32 30.79
N ASN A 12 -31.31 -4.85 30.95
CA ASN A 12 -31.76 -4.12 32.15
C ASN A 12 -30.86 -2.93 32.53
N GLY A 13 -30.38 -2.19 31.50
CA GLY A 13 -29.50 -1.03 31.67
C GLY A 13 -28.03 -1.36 31.91
N ASN A 14 -27.65 -2.63 32.03
CA ASN A 14 -26.27 -3.04 32.24
C ASN A 14 -25.65 -3.56 30.93
N LEU A 15 -24.39 -3.19 30.65
CA LEU A 15 -23.61 -3.77 29.59
C LEU A 15 -23.29 -5.23 29.93
N VAL A 16 -23.73 -6.17 29.09
CA VAL A 16 -23.53 -7.61 29.27
C VAL A 16 -22.33 -8.09 28.50
N VAL A 17 -22.21 -7.64 27.26
CA VAL A 17 -21.06 -7.92 26.37
C VAL A 17 -20.92 -6.81 25.37
N ASP A 18 -19.68 -6.51 25.03
CA ASP A 18 -19.28 -5.76 23.85
C ASP A 18 -18.33 -6.60 23.01
N SER A 19 -18.32 -6.38 21.71
CA SER A 19 -17.50 -7.19 20.81
C SER A 19 -17.31 -6.51 19.46
N ASP A 20 -16.12 -6.65 18.91
CA ASP A 20 -15.92 -6.43 17.51
C ASP A 20 -16.71 -7.44 16.68
N PHE A 21 -17.15 -7.01 15.49
CA PHE A 21 -17.85 -7.86 14.54
C PHE A 21 -17.39 -7.59 13.11
N VAL A 22 -17.87 -8.38 12.15
CA VAL A 22 -17.74 -8.07 10.72
C VAL A 22 -19.13 -8.02 10.10
N SER A 23 -19.50 -6.86 9.57
CA SER A 23 -20.76 -6.63 8.86
C SER A 23 -20.73 -7.04 7.40
N GLY A 24 -21.76 -6.73 6.66
CA GLY A 24 -21.91 -7.00 5.24
C GLY A 24 -20.86 -6.32 4.37
N ASN A 25 -20.47 -7.01 3.29
CA ASN A 25 -19.45 -6.56 2.34
C ASN A 25 -19.97 -5.41 1.47
N ILE A 26 -19.51 -4.18 1.74
CA ILE A 26 -19.96 -3.00 1.00
C ILE A 26 -19.44 -2.95 -0.44
N SER A 27 -18.25 -3.49 -0.74
CA SER A 27 -17.71 -3.51 -2.10
C SER A 27 -18.51 -4.44 -3.03
N LYS A 28 -19.29 -5.37 -2.47
CA LYS A 28 -20.17 -6.29 -3.19
C LYS A 28 -21.66 -5.88 -3.11
N GLY A 29 -21.97 -4.73 -2.54
CA GLY A 29 -23.34 -4.27 -2.35
C GLY A 29 -24.11 -5.01 -1.25
N ASN A 30 -23.44 -5.77 -0.39
CA ASN A 30 -24.05 -6.56 0.67
C ASN A 30 -24.05 -5.82 2.03
N GLY A 31 -24.16 -4.49 2.05
CA GLY A 31 -24.17 -3.71 3.29
C GLY A 31 -25.24 -4.20 4.27
N THR A 32 -24.90 -4.23 5.55
CA THR A 32 -25.86 -4.55 6.62
C THR A 32 -26.92 -3.45 6.70
N PRO A 33 -28.23 -3.78 6.68
CA PRO A 33 -29.29 -2.76 6.71
C PRO A 33 -29.30 -1.93 7.98
N VAL A 34 -29.26 -0.61 7.84
CA VAL A 34 -29.40 0.36 8.93
C VAL A 34 -30.86 0.46 9.33
N GLY A 35 -31.14 0.52 10.63
CA GLY A 35 -32.49 0.63 11.17
C GLY A 35 -32.63 0.12 12.59
N ALA A 36 -33.86 0.15 13.09
CA ALA A 36 -34.26 -0.45 14.36
C ALA A 36 -35.18 -1.64 14.07
N TYR A 37 -34.76 -2.81 14.55
CA TYR A 37 -35.43 -4.08 14.26
C TYR A 37 -35.68 -4.88 15.53
N PRO A 38 -36.74 -5.69 15.59
CA PRO A 38 -36.84 -6.74 16.61
C PRO A 38 -36.04 -7.97 16.18
N VAL A 39 -35.43 -8.68 17.10
CA VAL A 39 -35.02 -10.07 16.86
C VAL A 39 -36.27 -10.90 16.48
N THR A 40 -36.22 -11.56 15.33
CA THR A 40 -37.40 -12.31 14.85
C THR A 40 -37.62 -13.62 15.63
N TYR A 41 -36.56 -14.38 15.79
CA TYR A 41 -36.46 -15.61 16.55
C TYR A 41 -34.99 -15.91 16.91
N THR A 42 -34.77 -16.97 17.66
CA THR A 42 -33.43 -17.49 17.95
C THR A 42 -33.40 -18.99 17.63
N GLU A 43 -32.31 -19.47 17.00
CA GLU A 43 -32.15 -20.87 16.60
C GLU A 43 -30.72 -21.34 16.86
N ARG A 44 -30.59 -22.54 17.47
CA ARG A 44 -29.30 -23.22 17.65
C ARG A 44 -29.01 -24.11 16.46
N ASN A 45 -27.71 -24.20 16.10
CA ASN A 45 -27.21 -25.11 15.06
C ASN A 45 -27.96 -24.95 13.74
N ALA A 46 -28.12 -23.70 13.32
CA ALA A 46 -28.75 -23.35 12.05
C ALA A 46 -27.77 -23.51 10.87
N THR A 47 -28.30 -23.86 9.72
CA THR A 47 -27.56 -23.82 8.46
C THR A 47 -28.02 -22.64 7.61
N LEU A 48 -27.20 -21.60 7.49
CA LEU A 48 -27.48 -20.42 6.69
C LEU A 48 -27.17 -20.71 5.23
N LYS A 49 -28.17 -20.61 4.36
CA LYS A 49 -28.05 -20.88 2.91
C LYS A 49 -28.30 -19.64 2.09
N GLY A 50 -27.48 -19.39 1.11
CA GLY A 50 -27.66 -18.40 0.07
C GLY A 50 -27.39 -19.00 -1.30
N GLU A 51 -27.44 -18.18 -2.35
CA GLU A 51 -27.27 -18.63 -3.73
C GLU A 51 -25.98 -19.44 -3.95
N ASN A 52 -24.87 -19.01 -3.31
CA ASN A 52 -23.53 -19.57 -3.53
C ASN A 52 -22.83 -19.98 -2.23
N TYR A 53 -23.55 -20.13 -1.12
CA TYR A 53 -22.95 -20.53 0.14
C TYR A 53 -23.92 -21.36 1.02
N SER A 54 -23.31 -22.18 1.87
CA SER A 54 -23.96 -22.87 2.97
C SER A 54 -23.03 -22.82 4.17
N SER A 55 -23.47 -22.27 5.30
CA SER A 55 -22.64 -22.08 6.49
C SER A 55 -23.40 -22.51 7.74
N ASP A 56 -22.82 -23.44 8.49
CA ASP A 56 -23.36 -23.88 9.76
C ASP A 56 -22.92 -22.88 10.86
N VAL A 57 -23.86 -22.48 11.69
CA VAL A 57 -23.65 -21.56 12.81
C VAL A 57 -24.28 -22.13 14.08
N SER A 58 -23.65 -21.89 15.22
CA SER A 58 -24.14 -22.40 16.50
C SER A 58 -25.31 -21.58 17.03
N PHE A 59 -25.31 -20.28 16.71
CA PHE A 59 -26.27 -19.32 17.25
C PHE A 59 -26.76 -18.41 16.12
N TRP A 60 -28.03 -18.53 15.76
CA TRP A 60 -28.66 -17.71 14.74
C TRP A 60 -29.72 -16.78 15.36
N MET A 61 -29.63 -15.49 15.10
CA MET A 61 -30.47 -14.44 15.66
C MET A 61 -30.85 -13.44 14.55
N PRO A 62 -31.83 -13.78 13.66
CA PRO A 62 -32.28 -12.91 12.59
C PRO A 62 -33.06 -11.70 13.12
N TYR A 63 -32.91 -10.56 12.44
CA TYR A 63 -33.63 -9.33 12.77
C TYR A 63 -34.17 -8.56 11.56
N CYS A 64 -33.64 -8.79 10.36
CA CYS A 64 -34.09 -8.11 9.13
C CYS A 64 -34.08 -9.07 7.96
N GLY A 65 -35.22 -9.70 7.66
CA GLY A 65 -35.30 -10.75 6.63
C GLY A 65 -34.30 -11.88 6.89
N ASN A 66 -33.40 -12.10 5.94
CA ASN A 66 -32.34 -13.12 6.07
C ASN A 66 -31.05 -12.54 6.70
N VAL A 67 -31.09 -11.34 7.25
CA VAL A 67 -29.94 -10.73 7.94
C VAL A 67 -30.12 -10.91 9.44
N GLY A 68 -29.07 -11.36 10.11
CA GLY A 68 -29.04 -11.58 11.55
C GLY A 68 -27.64 -11.55 12.13
N MET A 69 -27.57 -11.74 13.43
CA MET A 69 -26.31 -11.93 14.17
C MET A 69 -26.05 -13.44 14.32
N HIS A 70 -24.81 -13.85 14.17
CA HIS A 70 -24.39 -15.25 14.35
C HIS A 70 -22.89 -15.37 14.64
N ASP A 71 -22.46 -16.47 15.20
CA ASP A 71 -21.05 -16.83 15.31
C ASP A 71 -20.44 -17.12 13.92
N ALA A 72 -19.17 -16.80 13.76
CA ALA A 72 -18.43 -17.03 12.52
C ALA A 72 -17.08 -17.70 12.81
N SER A 73 -17.13 -19.01 13.07
CA SER A 73 -15.95 -19.82 13.43
C SER A 73 -14.87 -19.87 12.36
N TRP A 74 -15.20 -19.55 11.13
CA TRP A 74 -14.25 -19.44 10.01
C TRP A 74 -13.45 -18.14 9.99
N ARG A 75 -13.74 -17.21 10.89
CA ARG A 75 -12.99 -15.95 11.03
C ARG A 75 -12.10 -15.98 12.25
N SER A 76 -10.84 -15.61 12.07
CA SER A 76 -9.87 -15.43 13.17
C SER A 76 -9.79 -13.98 13.65
N THR A 77 -10.32 -13.02 12.85
CA THR A 77 -10.25 -11.59 13.14
C THR A 77 -11.58 -10.90 12.90
N PHE A 78 -11.88 -9.90 13.73
CA PHE A 78 -13.09 -9.11 13.69
C PHE A 78 -12.76 -7.63 13.82
N GLY A 79 -13.73 -6.75 13.51
CA GLY A 79 -13.59 -5.31 13.60
C GLY A 79 -12.77 -4.68 12.45
N GLY A 80 -12.37 -3.44 12.63
CA GLY A 80 -11.63 -2.68 11.65
C GLY A 80 -12.43 -2.44 10.36
N ASN A 81 -11.74 -2.41 9.23
CA ASN A 81 -12.36 -2.20 7.92
C ASN A 81 -12.50 -3.50 7.08
N ILE A 82 -12.46 -4.67 7.74
CA ILE A 82 -12.60 -5.98 7.09
C ILE A 82 -13.86 -6.04 6.21
N TYR A 83 -14.97 -5.47 6.70
CA TYR A 83 -16.26 -5.45 6.01
C TYR A 83 -16.21 -4.76 4.65
N LYS A 84 -15.27 -3.86 4.42
CA LYS A 84 -15.18 -3.13 3.15
C LYS A 84 -14.92 -4.05 1.95
N ARG A 85 -14.09 -5.09 2.11
CA ARG A 85 -13.69 -6.01 1.03
C ARG A 85 -13.92 -7.49 1.34
N ASN A 86 -13.96 -7.88 2.62
CA ASN A 86 -14.13 -9.27 3.08
C ASN A 86 -15.24 -9.38 4.15
N GLY A 87 -16.32 -8.63 3.96
CA GLY A 87 -17.51 -8.68 4.78
C GLY A 87 -18.38 -9.90 4.52
N SER A 88 -19.49 -10.00 5.26
CA SER A 88 -20.52 -11.01 5.09
C SER A 88 -21.46 -10.70 3.89
N HIS A 89 -22.50 -11.50 3.72
CA HIS A 89 -23.60 -11.22 2.78
C HIS A 89 -24.70 -10.33 3.39
N GLY A 90 -24.38 -9.60 4.46
CA GLY A 90 -25.30 -8.68 5.16
C GLY A 90 -25.38 -8.95 6.64
N CYS A 91 -25.13 -10.18 7.10
CA CYS A 91 -25.19 -10.56 8.50
C CYS A 91 -24.07 -9.92 9.33
N VAL A 92 -24.29 -9.85 10.65
CA VAL A 92 -23.30 -9.46 11.64
C VAL A 92 -22.59 -10.71 12.15
N ASN A 93 -21.36 -10.91 11.67
CA ASN A 93 -20.49 -12.02 12.06
C ASN A 93 -19.80 -11.71 13.38
N LEU A 94 -20.00 -12.53 14.38
CA LEU A 94 -19.48 -12.37 15.75
C LEU A 94 -18.45 -13.45 16.11
N PRO A 95 -17.52 -13.16 17.04
CA PRO A 95 -16.79 -14.21 17.74
C PRO A 95 -17.77 -15.15 18.44
N TYR A 96 -17.44 -16.43 18.53
CA TYR A 96 -18.29 -17.47 19.13
C TYR A 96 -18.76 -17.10 20.54
N ALA A 97 -17.84 -16.62 21.40
CA ALA A 97 -18.17 -16.29 22.78
C ALA A 97 -19.18 -15.14 22.89
N ALA A 98 -19.05 -14.10 22.06
CA ALA A 98 -19.97 -12.98 22.01
C ALA A 98 -21.36 -13.42 21.51
N ALA A 99 -21.40 -14.17 20.40
CA ALA A 99 -22.64 -14.70 19.85
C ALA A 99 -23.37 -15.60 20.86
N LYS A 100 -22.64 -16.46 21.58
CA LYS A 100 -23.19 -17.31 22.64
C LYS A 100 -23.79 -16.48 23.76
N THR A 101 -23.06 -15.51 24.28
CA THR A 101 -23.53 -14.67 25.40
C THR A 101 -24.78 -13.90 25.00
N ILE A 102 -24.81 -13.32 23.80
CA ILE A 102 -26.00 -12.61 23.31
C ILE A 102 -27.18 -13.59 23.21
N PHE A 103 -26.98 -14.72 22.51
CA PHE A 103 -28.02 -15.72 22.28
C PHE A 103 -28.66 -16.23 23.57
N GLU A 104 -27.88 -16.45 24.62
CA GLU A 104 -28.37 -16.94 25.92
C GLU A 104 -29.13 -15.89 26.71
N ASN A 105 -29.09 -14.63 26.27
CA ASN A 105 -29.68 -13.51 26.99
C ASN A 105 -30.78 -12.76 26.23
N ILE A 106 -31.08 -13.12 25.00
CA ILE A 106 -32.12 -12.50 24.18
C ILE A 106 -33.22 -13.49 23.80
N ALA A 107 -34.31 -12.95 23.30
CA ALA A 107 -35.46 -13.70 22.76
C ALA A 107 -36.05 -12.91 21.58
N ALA A 108 -37.03 -13.49 20.90
CA ALA A 108 -37.82 -12.77 19.90
C ALA A 108 -38.40 -11.47 20.48
N GLY A 109 -38.37 -10.41 19.71
CA GLY A 109 -38.80 -9.08 20.09
C GLY A 109 -37.73 -8.19 20.74
N TYR A 110 -36.54 -8.73 21.08
CA TYR A 110 -35.44 -7.90 21.58
C TYR A 110 -35.02 -6.86 20.53
N PRO A 111 -34.81 -5.57 20.90
CA PRO A 111 -34.47 -4.53 19.95
C PRO A 111 -33.02 -4.65 19.48
N VAL A 112 -32.81 -4.49 18.18
CA VAL A 112 -31.51 -4.36 17.52
C VAL A 112 -31.48 -3.02 16.83
N LEU A 113 -30.57 -2.15 17.24
CA LEU A 113 -30.30 -0.87 16.58
C LEU A 113 -29.05 -0.99 15.73
N VAL A 114 -29.20 -0.87 14.43
CA VAL A 114 -28.10 -0.87 13.45
C VAL A 114 -27.94 0.56 12.93
N TYR A 115 -26.77 1.13 13.10
CA TYR A 115 -26.50 2.52 12.72
C TYR A 115 -25.07 2.74 12.25
N GLU A 116 -24.88 3.82 11.49
CA GLU A 116 -23.58 4.39 11.12
C GLU A 116 -23.40 5.69 11.91
N LEU A 117 -22.19 5.93 12.40
CA LEU A 117 -21.84 7.16 13.12
C LEU A 117 -20.41 7.56 12.73
N PRO A 118 -20.26 8.42 11.69
CA PRO A 118 -18.94 8.91 11.26
C PRO A 118 -18.15 9.52 12.43
N GLY A 119 -16.85 9.25 12.47
CA GLY A 119 -15.96 9.69 13.55
C GLY A 119 -15.88 8.72 14.72
N THR A 120 -16.51 7.54 14.61
CA THR A 120 -16.39 6.45 15.59
C THR A 120 -15.63 5.24 15.06
N GLU A 121 -14.89 5.42 13.98
CA GLU A 121 -13.98 4.41 13.43
C GLU A 121 -13.02 3.93 14.52
N SER A 122 -12.85 2.61 14.61
CA SER A 122 -11.89 2.07 15.58
C SER A 122 -10.46 2.43 15.20
N PRO A 123 -9.53 2.56 16.16
CA PRO A 123 -8.10 2.76 15.86
C PRO A 123 -7.57 1.75 14.85
N LYS A 124 -8.02 0.50 14.96
CA LYS A 124 -7.71 -0.56 14.00
C LYS A 124 -8.22 -0.25 12.59
N ALA A 125 -9.45 0.25 12.44
CA ALA A 125 -9.99 0.63 11.13
C ALA A 125 -9.17 1.75 10.50
N ILE A 126 -8.80 2.76 11.29
CA ILE A 126 -7.96 3.88 10.86
C ILE A 126 -6.58 3.36 10.41
N ALA A 127 -5.95 2.50 11.21
CA ALA A 127 -4.64 1.93 10.89
C ALA A 127 -4.69 1.08 9.60
N MET A 128 -5.74 0.28 9.41
CA MET A 128 -5.95 -0.50 8.18
C MET A 128 -6.13 0.38 6.94
N ASP A 129 -6.89 1.47 7.03
CA ASP A 129 -7.08 2.41 5.92
C ASP A 129 -5.80 3.18 5.58
N GLN A 130 -5.05 3.60 6.59
CA GLN A 130 -3.75 4.25 6.42
C GLN A 130 -2.75 3.30 5.73
N GLY A 131 -2.66 2.05 6.18
CA GLY A 131 -1.81 1.04 5.55
C GLY A 131 -2.21 0.76 4.10
N ALA A 132 -3.52 0.63 3.82
CA ALA A 132 -4.03 0.43 2.47
C ALA A 132 -3.69 1.61 1.54
N SER A 133 -3.77 2.85 2.02
CA SER A 133 -3.39 4.04 1.24
C SER A 133 -1.92 4.01 0.84
N VAL A 134 -1.03 3.52 1.72
CA VAL A 134 0.39 3.36 1.40
C VAL A 134 0.62 2.22 0.41
N VAL A 135 -0.12 1.10 0.54
CA VAL A 135 -0.09 0.02 -0.47
C VAL A 135 -0.43 0.55 -1.86
N ASP A 136 -1.48 1.38 -1.96
CA ASP A 136 -1.90 1.99 -3.22
C ASP A 136 -0.84 2.98 -3.75
N ALA A 137 -0.22 3.78 -2.89
CA ALA A 137 0.87 4.69 -3.27
C ALA A 137 2.09 3.93 -3.80
N ILE A 138 2.47 2.82 -3.18
CA ILE A 138 3.58 1.96 -3.64
C ILE A 138 3.24 1.32 -5.00
N ASN A 139 2.01 0.80 -5.17
CA ASN A 139 1.56 0.24 -6.45
C ASN A 139 1.53 1.31 -7.56
N GLY A 140 1.26 2.56 -7.20
CA GLY A 140 1.24 3.70 -8.12
C GLY A 140 2.63 4.12 -8.64
N ILE A 141 3.74 3.64 -8.06
CA ILE A 141 5.09 3.89 -8.57
C ILE A 141 5.25 3.29 -9.98
N GLY A 142 4.68 2.09 -10.21
CA GLY A 142 4.76 1.39 -11.48
C GLY A 142 6.18 1.02 -11.87
N GLU A 143 6.49 1.09 -13.18
CA GLU A 143 7.84 0.86 -13.69
C GLU A 143 8.78 2.03 -13.32
N VAL A 144 9.92 1.72 -12.71
CA VAL A 144 10.85 2.72 -12.19
C VAL A 144 11.66 3.35 -13.32
N SER A 145 11.68 4.67 -13.36
CA SER A 145 12.45 5.50 -14.29
C SER A 145 13.08 6.67 -13.53
N LEU A 146 13.93 7.47 -14.22
CA LEU A 146 14.46 8.71 -13.63
C LEU A 146 13.37 9.72 -13.22
N GLY A 147 12.16 9.61 -13.79
CA GLY A 147 11.01 10.42 -13.40
C GLY A 147 10.27 9.94 -12.15
N SER A 148 10.65 8.81 -11.58
CA SER A 148 9.92 8.17 -10.47
C SER A 148 10.27 8.72 -9.07
N GLU A 149 11.22 9.66 -8.96
CA GLU A 149 11.71 10.20 -7.69
C GLU A 149 10.57 10.69 -6.77
N GLY A 150 9.67 11.49 -7.32
CA GLY A 150 8.56 12.06 -6.56
C GLY A 150 7.59 11.00 -6.03
N ALA A 151 7.25 9.99 -6.85
CA ALA A 151 6.36 8.91 -6.45
C ALA A 151 6.98 8.04 -5.35
N ILE A 152 8.27 7.69 -5.50
CA ILE A 152 9.03 6.90 -4.52
C ILE A 152 9.15 7.67 -3.20
N THR A 153 9.54 8.94 -3.24
CA THR A 153 9.69 9.79 -2.06
C THR A 153 8.35 9.96 -1.33
N ASN A 154 7.26 10.18 -2.06
CA ASN A 154 5.92 10.29 -1.46
C ASN A 154 5.48 8.99 -0.78
N ALA A 155 5.68 7.84 -1.42
CA ALA A 155 5.37 6.53 -0.84
C ALA A 155 6.21 6.27 0.42
N ARG A 156 7.52 6.59 0.39
CA ARG A 156 8.41 6.47 1.56
C ARG A 156 7.96 7.36 2.72
N ASN A 157 7.66 8.62 2.45
CA ASN A 157 7.20 9.57 3.48
C ASN A 157 5.87 9.11 4.07
N ALA A 158 4.93 8.66 3.24
CA ALA A 158 3.66 8.12 3.69
C ALA A 158 3.86 6.89 4.60
N TYR A 159 4.73 5.95 4.22
CA TYR A 159 5.07 4.79 5.06
C TYR A 159 5.70 5.20 6.39
N ASN A 160 6.65 6.12 6.37
CA ASN A 160 7.34 6.56 7.59
C ASN A 160 6.41 7.30 8.56
N GLY A 161 5.36 7.95 8.06
CA GLY A 161 4.33 8.61 8.87
C GLY A 161 3.33 7.66 9.54
N LEU A 162 3.34 6.38 9.20
CA LEU A 162 2.44 5.40 9.79
C LEU A 162 2.82 5.03 11.23
N SER A 163 1.80 4.72 12.05
CA SER A 163 1.99 3.99 13.30
C SER A 163 2.50 2.56 13.03
N GLU A 164 3.10 1.90 14.04
CA GLU A 164 3.55 0.51 13.89
C GLU A 164 2.39 -0.45 13.55
N GLU A 165 1.20 -0.20 14.10
CA GLU A 165 0.01 -0.96 13.75
C GLU A 165 -0.34 -0.77 12.26
N ALA A 166 -0.35 0.46 11.75
CA ALA A 166 -0.66 0.75 10.36
C ALA A 166 0.39 0.17 9.39
N LYS A 167 1.67 0.19 9.77
CA LYS A 167 2.75 -0.47 9.00
C LYS A 167 2.52 -1.96 8.83
N SER A 168 1.94 -2.64 9.83
CA SER A 168 1.63 -4.07 9.75
C SER A 168 0.62 -4.43 8.64
N TYR A 169 -0.14 -3.45 8.15
CA TYR A 169 -1.08 -3.60 7.03
C TYR A 169 -0.48 -3.26 5.66
N VAL A 170 0.78 -2.83 5.60
CA VAL A 170 1.48 -2.56 4.32
C VAL A 170 2.09 -3.85 3.79
N SER A 171 1.37 -4.52 2.89
CA SER A 171 1.73 -5.84 2.38
C SER A 171 2.82 -5.84 1.30
N ASN A 172 3.12 -4.69 0.70
CA ASN A 172 4.05 -4.53 -0.43
C ASN A 172 5.26 -3.64 -0.10
N TYR A 173 5.67 -3.57 1.16
CA TYR A 173 6.81 -2.75 1.58
C TYR A 173 8.11 -3.09 0.84
N SER A 174 8.37 -4.38 0.59
CA SER A 174 9.54 -4.81 -0.19
C SER A 174 9.56 -4.28 -1.62
N THR A 175 8.39 -3.99 -2.21
CA THR A 175 8.30 -3.36 -3.52
C THR A 175 8.81 -1.91 -3.48
N LEU A 176 8.54 -1.19 -2.39
CA LEU A 176 9.09 0.16 -2.19
C LEU A 176 10.61 0.13 -2.07
N GLU A 177 11.17 -0.79 -1.29
CA GLU A 177 12.63 -0.94 -1.16
C GLU A 177 13.29 -1.29 -2.49
N ALA A 178 12.66 -2.18 -3.27
CA ALA A 178 13.14 -2.52 -4.61
C ALA A 178 13.08 -1.32 -5.57
N ALA A 179 12.02 -0.51 -5.51
CA ALA A 179 11.88 0.69 -6.33
C ALA A 179 12.96 1.74 -6.00
N GLU A 180 13.26 1.94 -4.72
CA GLU A 180 14.33 2.84 -4.25
C GLU A 180 15.71 2.39 -4.76
N ALA A 181 16.00 1.10 -4.65
CA ALA A 181 17.26 0.54 -5.14
C ALA A 181 17.41 0.67 -6.67
N ALA A 182 16.33 0.39 -7.39
CA ALA A 182 16.30 0.53 -8.85
C ALA A 182 16.51 1.99 -9.27
N TYR A 183 15.84 2.94 -8.62
CA TYR A 183 16.00 4.36 -8.88
C TYR A 183 17.43 4.84 -8.63
N ALA A 184 18.03 4.46 -7.50
CA ALA A 184 19.42 4.79 -7.17
C ALA A 184 20.40 4.26 -8.25
N GLY A 185 20.14 3.05 -8.75
CA GLY A 185 20.90 2.47 -9.87
C GLY A 185 20.80 3.31 -11.15
N LEU A 186 19.60 3.73 -11.53
CA LEU A 186 19.38 4.59 -12.71
C LEU A 186 20.05 5.95 -12.58
N VAL A 187 19.97 6.58 -11.41
CA VAL A 187 20.65 7.88 -11.15
C VAL A 187 22.17 7.73 -11.27
N SER A 188 22.74 6.65 -10.71
CA SER A 188 24.17 6.39 -10.80
C SER A 188 24.62 6.14 -12.24
N GLN A 189 23.83 5.39 -13.00
CA GLN A 189 24.12 5.12 -14.42
C GLN A 189 24.04 6.41 -15.27
N GLU A 190 23.05 7.25 -15.02
CA GLU A 190 22.90 8.52 -15.72
C GLU A 190 24.07 9.47 -15.43
N ALA A 191 24.49 9.56 -14.16
CA ALA A 191 25.68 10.33 -13.78
C ALA A 191 26.96 9.82 -14.47
N GLU A 192 27.13 8.50 -14.59
CA GLU A 192 28.24 7.90 -15.31
C GLU A 192 28.19 8.19 -16.82
N ASN A 193 27.00 8.12 -17.42
CA ASN A 193 26.78 8.47 -18.81
C ASN A 193 27.12 9.95 -19.09
N GLN A 194 26.68 10.85 -18.23
CA GLN A 194 26.99 12.28 -18.35
C GLN A 194 28.49 12.53 -18.23
N ALA A 195 29.18 11.91 -17.26
CA ALA A 195 30.60 12.03 -17.07
C ALA A 195 31.38 11.48 -18.29
N ASN A 196 30.90 10.38 -18.91
CA ASN A 196 31.47 9.85 -20.13
C ASN A 196 31.27 10.78 -21.32
N ASN A 197 30.08 11.36 -21.50
CA ASN A 197 29.78 12.29 -22.58
C ASN A 197 30.61 13.57 -22.45
N GLU A 198 30.77 14.10 -21.23
CA GLU A 198 31.65 15.27 -21.00
C GLU A 198 33.10 14.95 -21.31
N ALA A 199 33.63 13.81 -20.85
CA ALA A 199 34.99 13.37 -21.12
C ALA A 199 35.22 13.16 -22.61
N GLN A 200 34.27 12.58 -23.34
CA GLN A 200 34.32 12.39 -24.78
C GLN A 200 34.33 13.73 -25.55
N GLY A 201 33.50 14.69 -25.11
CA GLY A 201 33.49 16.04 -25.66
C GLY A 201 34.85 16.75 -25.51
N GLN A 202 35.45 16.67 -24.32
CA GLN A 202 36.78 17.20 -24.04
C GLN A 202 37.87 16.51 -24.88
N ALA A 203 37.83 15.16 -24.99
CA ALA A 203 38.75 14.39 -25.78
C ALA A 203 38.68 14.74 -27.28
N ASN A 204 37.48 14.89 -27.84
CA ASN A 204 37.25 15.29 -29.22
C ASN A 204 37.89 16.64 -29.53
N GLY A 205 37.78 17.62 -28.61
CA GLY A 205 38.47 18.90 -28.77
C GLY A 205 40.00 18.78 -28.91
N VAL A 206 40.61 17.87 -28.15
CA VAL A 206 42.06 17.58 -28.24
C VAL A 206 42.39 16.79 -29.52
N ILE A 207 41.58 15.80 -29.90
CA ILE A 207 41.70 15.06 -31.14
C ILE A 207 41.73 16.03 -32.36
N ASP A 208 40.83 17.00 -32.37
CA ASP A 208 40.76 18.01 -33.44
C ASP A 208 42.00 18.91 -33.44
N LEU A 209 42.51 19.36 -32.29
CA LEU A 209 43.74 20.14 -32.19
C LEU A 209 44.94 19.35 -32.73
N ILE A 210 45.05 18.09 -32.38
CA ILE A 210 46.12 17.20 -32.90
C ILE A 210 45.97 17.02 -34.41
N GLY A 211 44.75 16.78 -34.95
CA GLY A 211 44.47 16.63 -36.35
C GLY A 211 44.81 17.88 -37.18
N GLN A 212 44.64 19.07 -36.61
CA GLN A 212 44.97 20.34 -37.26
C GLN A 212 46.48 20.59 -37.40
N ILE A 213 47.35 19.89 -36.69
CA ILE A 213 48.81 20.02 -36.83
C ILE A 213 49.26 19.64 -38.24
N GLY A 214 48.65 18.59 -38.83
CA GLY A 214 48.91 18.10 -40.15
C GLY A 214 50.39 17.68 -40.33
N LYS A 215 51.00 18.01 -41.51
CA LYS A 215 52.41 17.72 -41.74
C LYS A 215 53.29 18.63 -40.91
N VAL A 216 54.11 18.07 -40.03
CA VAL A 216 55.01 18.82 -39.14
C VAL A 216 56.04 19.59 -39.91
N THR A 217 56.20 20.89 -39.61
CA THR A 217 57.21 21.80 -40.17
C THR A 217 57.87 22.58 -39.05
N THR A 218 58.88 23.37 -39.31
CA THR A 218 59.55 24.26 -38.34
C THR A 218 58.59 25.31 -37.76
N GLY A 219 57.42 25.56 -38.37
CA GLY A 219 56.40 26.48 -37.93
C GLY A 219 55.33 25.82 -37.09
N SER A 220 55.31 24.50 -36.84
CA SER A 220 54.24 23.77 -36.12
C SER A 220 54.37 23.86 -34.61
N GLY A 221 55.38 24.50 -34.05
CA GLY A 221 55.67 24.50 -32.57
C GLY A 221 54.52 24.98 -31.73
N ASP A 222 53.84 26.08 -32.07
CA ASP A 222 52.73 26.63 -31.32
C ASP A 222 51.47 25.74 -31.37
N ALA A 223 51.24 25.08 -32.51
CA ALA A 223 50.09 24.16 -32.63
C ALA A 223 50.33 22.88 -31.80
N ILE A 224 51.51 22.31 -31.82
CA ILE A 224 51.93 21.18 -31.01
C ILE A 224 51.81 21.53 -29.50
N LYS A 225 52.35 22.70 -29.12
CA LYS A 225 52.25 23.15 -27.71
C LYS A 225 50.81 23.26 -27.25
N ARG A 226 49.93 23.88 -28.06
CA ARG A 226 48.50 24.03 -27.70
C ARG A 226 47.81 22.68 -27.53
N ALA A 227 48.05 21.73 -28.47
CA ALA A 227 47.45 20.40 -28.36
C ALA A 227 47.94 19.65 -27.10
N ARG A 228 49.23 19.77 -26.79
CA ARG A 228 49.84 19.14 -25.60
C ARG A 228 49.33 19.76 -24.29
N ASP A 229 49.23 21.09 -24.22
CA ASP A 229 48.68 21.79 -23.05
C ASP A 229 47.21 21.39 -22.85
N ALA A 230 46.41 21.34 -23.92
CA ALA A 230 45.01 20.89 -23.87
C ALA A 230 44.90 19.44 -23.41
N TYR A 231 45.72 18.52 -23.92
CA TYR A 231 45.73 17.13 -23.45
C TYR A 231 46.11 17.01 -21.99
N ASN A 232 47.12 17.74 -21.52
CA ASN A 232 47.55 17.70 -20.12
C ASN A 232 46.48 18.17 -19.15
N ALA A 233 45.61 19.09 -19.59
CA ALA A 233 44.48 19.63 -18.81
C ALA A 233 43.29 18.67 -18.70
N LEU A 234 43.24 17.60 -19.52
CA LEU A 234 42.16 16.62 -19.44
C LEU A 234 42.19 15.79 -18.18
N SER A 235 41.01 15.34 -17.73
CA SER A 235 40.87 14.28 -16.74
C SER A 235 41.41 12.95 -17.28
N ASP A 236 41.76 12.02 -16.40
CA ASP A 236 42.26 10.70 -16.80
C ASP A 236 41.27 9.95 -17.70
N ARG A 237 39.95 10.10 -17.41
CA ARG A 237 38.87 9.53 -18.24
C ARG A 237 38.89 10.10 -19.67
N ALA A 238 39.02 11.41 -19.82
CA ALA A 238 39.06 12.06 -21.11
C ALA A 238 40.37 11.76 -21.87
N LYS A 239 41.52 11.67 -21.16
CA LYS A 239 42.80 11.26 -21.76
C LYS A 239 42.73 9.88 -22.39
N ALA A 240 42.06 8.93 -21.74
CA ALA A 240 41.88 7.57 -22.26
C ALA A 240 41.04 7.53 -23.55
N MET A 241 40.29 8.58 -23.88
CA MET A 241 39.43 8.70 -25.05
C MET A 241 40.13 9.43 -26.23
N VAL A 242 41.33 9.98 -26.04
CA VAL A 242 42.11 10.65 -27.13
C VAL A 242 42.76 9.61 -28.00
N SER A 243 42.16 9.31 -29.16
CA SER A 243 42.54 8.20 -30.04
C SER A 243 43.78 8.46 -30.88
N ASN A 244 44.23 9.72 -31.05
CA ASN A 244 45.35 10.11 -31.89
C ASN A 244 46.53 10.71 -31.10
N TYR A 245 46.62 10.44 -29.82
CA TYR A 245 47.69 10.99 -28.96
C TYR A 245 49.09 10.59 -29.42
N ASP A 246 49.25 9.37 -29.95
CA ASP A 246 50.54 8.85 -30.43
C ASP A 246 51.10 9.64 -31.62
N THR A 247 50.32 10.51 -32.23
CA THR A 247 50.75 11.39 -33.33
C THR A 247 51.19 12.77 -32.86
N LEU A 248 51.01 13.09 -31.55
CA LEU A 248 51.39 14.33 -30.90
C LEU A 248 52.82 14.27 -30.32
#